data_651d702e564747917dd93a2154d549c7
#
_entry.id   651d702e564747917dd93a2154d549c7
#
_cell.length_a   1.000
_cell.length_b   1.000
_cell.length_c   1.000
_cell.angle_alpha   90.00
_cell.angle_beta   90.00
_cell.angle_gamma   90.00
#
_symmetry.space_group_name_H-M   'P 1'
#
loop_
_entity.id
_entity.type
_entity.pdbx_description
1 polymer ?
#
loop_
_entity_poly.entity_id
_entity_poly.type
_entity_poly.pdbx_seq_one_letter_code
_entity_poly.pdbx_strand_id
1 'polypeptide(L)'
;EYENFNAAGAKITFKGKSVHPGYAKGKMINSMLLASKFISKLPKKEIPEKTKGYEGFFHVVGITGSIEETVVELIIRDHSAKKFNKRKEFIHELANKFNKKWKKQFGDEIVIAEVKDQYYNMKEKVEPVFHIVEIAEKAMKELGIKPIIKPIRGGTDGCQLSYKGLPCPNIFAGGHNFHGKYEYVPVESMVKATEVIVKIAEITATKTK
;
A
#
# COMPACT_ATOMS: atom_id res chain seq x y z
N GLU A 1 -16.03 4.24 5.70
CA GLU A 1 -15.06 3.74 4.71
C GLU A 1 -15.06 2.21 4.73
N TYR A 2 -15.34 1.60 3.60
CA TYR A 2 -15.39 0.12 3.46
C TYR A 2 -14.51 -0.38 2.30
N GLU A 3 -13.72 0.53 1.71
CA GLU A 3 -12.72 0.24 0.70
C GLU A 3 -11.35 0.75 1.15
N ASN A 4 -10.32 -0.03 0.90
CA ASN A 4 -8.93 0.33 1.14
C ASN A 4 -8.05 -0.19 0.00
N PHE A 5 -6.77 0.17 -0.03
CA PHE A 5 -5.83 -0.41 -0.98
C PHE A 5 -5.64 -1.92 -0.78
N ASN A 6 -5.38 -2.65 -1.88
CA ASN A 6 -4.54 -3.84 -1.83
C ASN A 6 -3.09 -3.39 -1.70
N ALA A 7 -2.29 -4.10 -0.93
CA ALA A 7 -0.94 -3.71 -0.57
C ALA A 7 0.05 -4.85 -0.69
N ALA A 8 1.20 -4.56 -1.28
CA ALA A 8 2.38 -5.41 -1.24
C ALA A 8 3.62 -4.59 -0.91
N GLY A 9 4.59 -5.23 -0.28
CA GLY A 9 5.96 -4.79 -0.19
C GLY A 9 6.82 -5.50 -1.24
N ALA A 10 7.80 -4.83 -1.80
CA ALA A 10 8.78 -5.46 -2.66
C ALA A 10 10.19 -5.10 -2.21
N LYS A 11 11.03 -6.13 -2.10
CA LYS A 11 12.47 -6.02 -1.85
C LYS A 11 13.21 -6.44 -3.11
N ILE A 12 13.97 -5.53 -3.68
CA ILE A 12 14.75 -5.78 -4.89
C ILE A 12 16.23 -5.71 -4.54
N THR A 13 16.91 -6.84 -4.63
CA THR A 13 18.33 -6.97 -4.36
C THR A 13 19.11 -6.94 -5.67
N PHE A 14 20.08 -6.06 -5.77
CA PHE A 14 20.98 -5.92 -6.91
C PHE A 14 22.35 -6.41 -6.48
N LYS A 15 22.86 -7.44 -7.17
CA LYS A 15 24.22 -7.96 -6.96
C LYS A 15 25.20 -7.25 -7.88
N GLY A 16 26.31 -6.84 -7.32
CA GLY A 16 27.40 -6.18 -8.01
C GLY A 16 28.69 -7.01 -7.99
N LYS A 17 29.73 -6.45 -8.59
CA LYS A 17 31.07 -7.01 -8.59
C LYS A 17 32.08 -5.89 -8.42
N SER A 18 32.77 -5.87 -7.29
CA SER A 18 33.82 -4.90 -7.02
C SER A 18 35.13 -5.30 -7.70
N VAL A 19 35.84 -4.31 -8.21
CA VAL A 19 37.22 -4.40 -8.72
C VAL A 19 37.88 -3.04 -8.50
N HIS A 20 39.21 -3.03 -8.50
CA HIS A 20 39.95 -1.77 -8.41
C HIS A 20 39.50 -0.80 -9.54
N PRO A 21 39.12 0.44 -9.22
CA PRO A 21 38.53 1.38 -10.20
C PRO A 21 39.37 1.58 -11.43
N GLY A 22 40.70 1.65 -11.31
CA GLY A 22 41.62 1.81 -12.45
C GLY A 22 41.62 0.65 -13.46
N TYR A 23 41.09 -0.53 -13.06
CA TYR A 23 41.02 -1.74 -13.89
C TYR A 23 39.60 -2.24 -14.12
N ALA A 24 38.61 -1.38 -13.86
CA ALA A 24 37.18 -1.75 -13.78
C ALA A 24 36.49 -1.92 -15.14
N LYS A 25 37.11 -1.43 -16.25
CA LYS A 25 36.49 -1.47 -17.57
C LYS A 25 36.13 -2.90 -18.00
N GLY A 26 34.81 -3.12 -18.24
CA GLY A 26 34.27 -4.44 -18.62
C GLY A 26 34.27 -5.51 -17.52
N LYS A 27 34.64 -5.17 -16.26
CA LYS A 27 34.75 -6.12 -15.15
C LYS A 27 33.90 -5.77 -13.96
N MET A 28 33.76 -4.47 -13.62
CA MET A 28 32.99 -4.00 -12.48
C MET A 28 31.49 -3.98 -12.80
N ILE A 29 30.69 -4.37 -11.83
CA ILE A 29 29.26 -4.11 -11.76
C ILE A 29 29.01 -3.28 -10.51
N ASN A 30 28.59 -2.04 -10.67
CA ASN A 30 28.17 -1.24 -9.53
C ASN A 30 26.66 -1.43 -9.31
N SER A 31 26.30 -2.13 -8.22
CA SER A 31 24.91 -2.45 -7.88
C SER A 31 24.07 -1.19 -7.63
N MET A 32 24.66 -0.11 -7.08
CA MET A 32 23.97 1.16 -6.86
C MET A 32 23.52 1.81 -8.17
N LEU A 33 24.37 1.73 -9.22
CA LEU A 33 24.00 2.24 -10.56
C LEU A 33 22.92 1.39 -11.23
N LEU A 34 22.88 0.08 -10.95
CA LEU A 34 21.80 -0.80 -11.41
C LEU A 34 20.49 -0.44 -10.71
N ALA A 35 20.52 -0.28 -9.38
CA ALA A 35 19.35 0.12 -8.57
C ALA A 35 18.79 1.47 -9.04
N SER A 36 19.64 2.48 -9.25
CA SER A 36 19.25 3.79 -9.79
C SER A 36 18.57 3.67 -11.16
N LYS A 37 19.13 2.87 -12.07
CA LYS A 37 18.51 2.61 -13.38
C LYS A 37 17.18 1.88 -13.27
N PHE A 38 17.05 0.93 -12.35
CA PHE A 38 15.79 0.22 -12.09
C PHE A 38 14.73 1.20 -11.62
N ILE A 39 15.00 1.99 -10.59
CA ILE A 39 14.11 3.02 -10.06
C ILE A 39 13.67 4.00 -11.16
N SER A 40 14.59 4.41 -12.04
CA SER A 40 14.27 5.31 -13.16
C SER A 40 13.29 4.74 -14.19
N LYS A 41 13.09 3.40 -14.19
CA LYS A 41 12.13 2.70 -15.07
C LYS A 41 10.75 2.52 -14.43
N LEU A 42 10.58 2.80 -13.14
CA LEU A 42 9.27 2.83 -12.51
C LEU A 42 8.39 3.92 -13.14
N PRO A 43 7.06 3.72 -13.20
CA PRO A 43 6.14 4.70 -13.78
C PRO A 43 6.19 6.04 -13.04
N LYS A 44 6.74 7.08 -13.67
CA LYS A 44 7.01 8.41 -13.05
C LYS A 44 5.76 9.18 -12.60
N LYS A 45 4.58 8.80 -13.12
CA LYS A 45 3.30 9.43 -12.74
C LYS A 45 2.55 8.64 -11.66
N GLU A 46 2.97 7.40 -11.40
CA GLU A 46 2.34 6.50 -10.45
C GLU A 46 3.13 6.45 -9.14
N ILE A 47 3.26 7.62 -8.52
CA ILE A 47 3.92 7.83 -7.23
C ILE A 47 2.96 8.55 -6.29
N PRO A 48 3.11 8.45 -4.95
CA PRO A 48 2.18 9.05 -3.99
C PRO A 48 1.92 10.53 -4.24
N GLU A 49 2.95 11.29 -4.59
CA GLU A 49 2.89 12.75 -4.80
C GLU A 49 2.09 13.15 -6.06
N LYS A 50 1.77 12.20 -6.94
CA LYS A 50 1.08 12.44 -8.22
C LYS A 50 -0.22 11.67 -8.37
N THR A 51 -0.62 10.93 -7.35
CA THR A 51 -1.82 10.08 -7.39
C THR A 51 -2.83 10.48 -6.32
N LYS A 52 -4.13 10.32 -6.63
CA LYS A 52 -5.26 10.63 -5.75
C LYS A 52 -6.39 9.62 -5.92
N GLY A 53 -7.38 9.65 -5.01
CA GLY A 53 -8.58 8.81 -5.10
C GLY A 53 -8.22 7.33 -5.27
N TYR A 54 -8.71 6.71 -6.33
CA TYR A 54 -8.52 5.29 -6.64
C TYR A 54 -7.21 4.96 -7.39
N GLU A 55 -6.39 5.97 -7.68
CA GLU A 55 -5.14 5.76 -8.42
C GLU A 55 -4.10 5.05 -7.55
N GLY A 56 -3.58 3.92 -8.04
CA GLY A 56 -2.53 3.16 -7.38
C GLY A 56 -1.14 3.74 -7.67
N PHE A 57 -0.15 3.27 -6.91
CA PHE A 57 1.22 3.78 -7.03
C PHE A 57 2.29 2.74 -6.68
N PHE A 58 3.52 3.06 -7.08
CA PHE A 58 4.77 2.52 -6.56
C PHE A 58 5.44 3.60 -5.70
N HIS A 59 5.93 3.24 -4.52
CA HIS A 59 6.66 4.18 -3.68
C HIS A 59 7.93 3.53 -3.15
N VAL A 60 9.08 4.05 -3.56
CA VAL A 60 10.38 3.63 -3.02
C VAL A 60 10.50 4.23 -1.63
N VAL A 61 10.62 3.36 -0.62
CA VAL A 61 10.67 3.74 0.79
C VAL A 61 12.07 3.64 1.37
N GLY A 62 12.97 2.91 0.71
CA GLY A 62 14.33 2.76 1.17
C GLY A 62 15.27 2.33 0.06
N ILE A 63 16.53 2.74 0.19
CA ILE A 63 17.65 2.26 -0.60
C ILE A 63 18.89 2.18 0.29
N THR A 64 19.51 1.02 0.34
CA THR A 64 20.75 0.80 1.09
C THR A 64 21.69 -0.02 0.22
N GLY A 65 22.95 0.37 0.15
CA GLY A 65 23.87 -0.39 -0.71
C GLY A 65 25.31 0.05 -0.75
N SER A 66 26.08 -0.80 -1.43
CA SER A 66 27.48 -0.63 -1.74
C SER A 66 27.72 -0.99 -3.23
N ILE A 67 28.99 -1.12 -3.65
CA ILE A 67 29.29 -1.60 -5.02
C ILE A 67 28.80 -3.03 -5.22
N GLU A 68 28.94 -3.90 -4.20
CA GLU A 68 28.68 -5.35 -4.30
C GLU A 68 27.23 -5.72 -4.13
N GLU A 69 26.47 -4.99 -3.28
CA GLU A 69 25.05 -5.24 -3.10
C GLU A 69 24.31 -3.94 -2.82
N THR A 70 23.13 -3.79 -3.43
CA THR A 70 22.18 -2.72 -3.13
C THR A 70 20.80 -3.33 -2.99
N VAL A 71 20.09 -2.92 -1.95
CA VAL A 71 18.70 -3.28 -1.69
C VAL A 71 17.81 -2.05 -1.89
N VAL A 72 16.76 -2.21 -2.67
CA VAL A 72 15.70 -1.22 -2.84
C VAL A 72 14.42 -1.79 -2.23
N GLU A 73 13.82 -1.05 -1.31
CA GLU A 73 12.53 -1.37 -0.72
C GLU A 73 11.46 -0.45 -1.29
N LEU A 74 10.37 -1.03 -1.75
CA LEU A 74 9.24 -0.28 -2.25
C LEU A 74 7.91 -0.90 -1.82
N ILE A 75 6.89 -0.07 -1.79
CA ILE A 75 5.51 -0.49 -1.56
C ILE A 75 4.68 -0.30 -2.83
N ILE A 76 3.73 -1.23 -3.02
CA ILE A 76 2.81 -1.26 -4.16
C ILE A 76 1.40 -1.13 -3.62
N ARG A 77 0.61 -0.22 -4.17
CA ARG A 77 -0.77 0.04 -3.74
C ARG A 77 -1.70 0.17 -4.94
N ASP A 78 -2.86 -0.44 -4.88
CA ASP A 78 -3.98 -0.23 -5.81
C ASP A 78 -5.29 -0.70 -5.19
N HIS A 79 -6.41 0.00 -5.43
CA HIS A 79 -7.73 -0.45 -4.99
C HIS A 79 -8.24 -1.64 -5.81
N SER A 80 -7.92 -1.69 -7.10
CA SER A 80 -8.29 -2.78 -7.99
C SER A 80 -7.34 -3.97 -7.85
N ALA A 81 -7.85 -5.15 -7.47
CA ALA A 81 -7.06 -6.38 -7.41
C ALA A 81 -6.38 -6.71 -8.75
N LYS A 82 -7.08 -6.49 -9.89
CA LYS A 82 -6.53 -6.70 -11.23
C LYS A 82 -5.34 -5.79 -11.53
N LYS A 83 -5.44 -4.48 -11.21
CA LYS A 83 -4.35 -3.52 -11.41
C LYS A 83 -3.21 -3.78 -10.43
N PHE A 84 -3.54 -4.14 -9.19
CA PHE A 84 -2.57 -4.52 -8.17
C PHE A 84 -1.68 -5.69 -8.63
N ASN A 85 -2.28 -6.77 -9.15
CA ASN A 85 -1.55 -7.90 -9.68
C ASN A 85 -0.65 -7.50 -10.86
N LYS A 86 -1.16 -6.70 -11.81
CA LYS A 86 -0.34 -6.17 -12.90
C LYS A 86 0.86 -5.35 -12.43
N ARG A 87 0.73 -4.61 -11.32
CA ARG A 87 1.85 -3.86 -10.73
C ARG A 87 2.91 -4.79 -10.16
N LYS A 88 2.50 -5.89 -9.49
CA LYS A 88 3.43 -6.90 -9.00
C LYS A 88 4.16 -7.60 -10.15
N GLU A 89 3.42 -8.01 -11.17
CA GLU A 89 3.97 -8.58 -12.40
C GLU A 89 4.99 -7.66 -13.06
N PHE A 90 4.69 -6.36 -13.16
CA PHE A 90 5.61 -5.37 -13.71
C PHE A 90 6.96 -5.33 -12.99
N ILE A 91 7.01 -5.46 -11.67
CA ILE A 91 8.27 -5.51 -10.91
C ILE A 91 9.08 -6.76 -11.29
N HIS A 92 8.44 -7.94 -11.37
CA HIS A 92 9.11 -9.17 -11.79
C HIS A 92 9.58 -9.09 -13.24
N GLU A 93 8.77 -8.57 -14.15
CA GLU A 93 9.16 -8.38 -15.55
C GLU A 93 10.35 -7.41 -15.70
N LEU A 94 10.35 -6.34 -14.90
CA LEU A 94 11.45 -5.37 -14.93
C LEU A 94 12.74 -6.03 -14.42
N ALA A 95 12.69 -6.79 -13.32
CA ALA A 95 13.84 -7.55 -12.82
C ALA A 95 14.36 -8.54 -13.88
N ASN A 96 13.45 -9.28 -14.53
CA ASN A 96 13.80 -10.22 -15.59
C ASN A 96 14.45 -9.54 -16.81
N LYS A 97 13.99 -8.33 -17.18
CA LYS A 97 14.64 -7.53 -18.27
C LYS A 97 16.08 -7.14 -17.92
N PHE A 98 16.32 -6.78 -16.66
CA PHE A 98 17.68 -6.50 -16.18
C PHE A 98 18.53 -7.77 -16.20
N ASN A 99 18.04 -8.88 -15.70
CA ASN A 99 18.76 -10.15 -15.70
C ASN A 99 19.11 -10.61 -17.11
N LYS A 100 18.17 -10.60 -18.07
CA LYS A 100 18.44 -10.94 -19.49
C LYS A 100 19.60 -10.14 -20.08
N LYS A 101 19.69 -8.85 -19.77
CA LYS A 101 20.75 -7.98 -20.26
C LYS A 101 22.12 -8.35 -19.67
N TRP A 102 22.17 -8.65 -18.37
CA TRP A 102 23.42 -8.80 -17.64
C TRP A 102 23.91 -10.25 -17.55
N LYS A 103 22.99 -11.25 -17.61
CA LYS A 103 23.32 -12.69 -17.58
C LYS A 103 24.36 -13.07 -18.65
N LYS A 104 24.23 -12.50 -19.85
CA LYS A 104 25.19 -12.75 -20.94
C LYS A 104 26.62 -12.30 -20.60
N GLN A 105 26.76 -11.29 -19.76
CA GLN A 105 28.06 -10.70 -19.41
C GLN A 105 28.64 -11.29 -18.12
N PHE A 106 27.80 -11.72 -17.17
CA PHE A 106 28.21 -12.07 -15.81
C PHE A 106 27.79 -13.46 -15.33
N GLY A 107 27.04 -14.21 -16.16
CA GLY A 107 26.70 -15.62 -15.93
C GLY A 107 25.48 -15.84 -15.00
N ASP A 108 25.24 -14.98 -14.03
CA ASP A 108 24.23 -15.16 -12.99
C ASP A 108 23.10 -14.13 -13.03
N GLU A 109 22.03 -14.39 -12.27
CA GLU A 109 21.00 -13.40 -11.97
C GLU A 109 21.52 -12.38 -10.97
N ILE A 110 21.50 -11.11 -11.39
CA ILE A 110 22.02 -10.00 -10.60
C ILE A 110 20.92 -9.13 -9.97
N VAL A 111 19.66 -9.35 -10.37
CA VAL A 111 18.49 -8.66 -9.80
C VAL A 111 17.50 -9.68 -9.29
N ILE A 112 17.27 -9.68 -7.98
CA ILE A 112 16.33 -10.58 -7.31
C ILE A 112 15.18 -9.72 -6.80
N ALA A 113 13.95 -10.00 -7.23
CA ALA A 113 12.75 -9.30 -6.79
C ALA A 113 11.88 -10.23 -5.94
N GLU A 114 11.71 -9.88 -4.68
CA GLU A 114 10.80 -10.52 -3.74
C GLU A 114 9.61 -9.60 -3.52
N VAL A 115 8.40 -10.06 -3.90
CA VAL A 115 7.15 -9.31 -3.70
C VAL A 115 6.27 -10.08 -2.75
N LYS A 116 5.84 -9.45 -1.64
CA LYS A 116 5.00 -10.07 -0.61
C LYS A 116 3.74 -9.23 -0.40
N ASP A 117 2.58 -9.86 -0.50
CA ASP A 117 1.31 -9.24 -0.18
C ASP A 117 1.22 -8.96 1.33
N GLN A 118 0.65 -7.81 1.70
CA GLN A 118 0.54 -7.35 3.08
C GLN A 118 -0.91 -7.37 3.57
N TYR A 119 -1.82 -6.84 2.77
CA TYR A 119 -3.26 -6.83 3.01
C TYR A 119 -4.04 -6.58 1.72
N TYR A 120 -5.35 -6.82 1.76
CA TYR A 120 -6.23 -6.69 0.61
C TYR A 120 -7.36 -5.69 0.87
N ASN A 121 -8.02 -5.25 -0.20
CA ASN A 121 -9.18 -4.37 -0.11
C ASN A 121 -10.33 -5.12 0.57
N MET A 122 -10.83 -4.59 1.68
CA MET A 122 -11.93 -5.20 2.46
C MET A 122 -13.29 -5.14 1.75
N LYS A 123 -13.41 -4.37 0.68
CA LYS A 123 -14.67 -4.18 -0.07
C LYS A 123 -15.37 -5.50 -0.36
N GLU A 124 -14.66 -6.49 -0.92
CA GLU A 124 -15.25 -7.79 -1.26
C GLU A 124 -15.80 -8.57 -0.07
N LYS A 125 -15.31 -8.29 1.15
CA LYS A 125 -15.78 -8.90 2.39
C LYS A 125 -16.93 -8.13 3.03
N VAL A 126 -17.01 -6.83 2.79
CA VAL A 126 -18.04 -5.95 3.36
C VAL A 126 -19.29 -5.90 2.45
N GLU A 127 -19.15 -5.93 1.12
CA GLU A 127 -20.28 -5.87 0.18
C GLU A 127 -21.37 -6.92 0.45
N PRO A 128 -21.07 -8.20 0.73
CA PRO A 128 -22.11 -9.19 1.04
C PRO A 128 -22.94 -8.89 2.29
N VAL A 129 -22.41 -8.06 3.20
CA VAL A 129 -23.06 -7.64 4.46
C VAL A 129 -23.18 -6.13 4.54
N PHE A 130 -23.46 -5.48 3.43
CA PHE A 130 -23.45 -4.02 3.28
C PHE A 130 -24.38 -3.28 4.27
N HIS A 131 -25.38 -3.98 4.82
CA HIS A 131 -26.27 -3.45 5.86
C HIS A 131 -25.52 -2.89 7.09
N ILE A 132 -24.29 -3.35 7.39
CA ILE A 132 -23.49 -2.79 8.49
C ILE A 132 -22.99 -1.36 8.14
N VAL A 133 -22.75 -1.06 6.88
CA VAL A 133 -22.42 0.29 6.40
C VAL A 133 -23.66 1.18 6.45
N GLU A 134 -24.82 0.66 6.03
CA GLU A 134 -26.10 1.37 6.08
C GLU A 134 -26.52 1.73 7.52
N ILE A 135 -26.28 0.83 8.50
CA ILE A 135 -26.51 1.10 9.92
C ILE A 135 -25.64 2.28 10.38
N ALA A 136 -24.35 2.27 10.04
CA ALA A 136 -23.45 3.37 10.41
C ALA A 136 -23.86 4.70 9.74
N GLU A 137 -24.29 4.65 8.48
CA GLU A 137 -24.79 5.81 7.76
C GLU A 137 -26.07 6.37 8.41
N LYS A 138 -27.02 5.50 8.78
CA LYS A 138 -28.25 5.85 9.48
C LYS A 138 -27.94 6.49 10.83
N ALA A 139 -27.05 5.89 11.63
CA ALA A 139 -26.62 6.43 12.92
C ALA A 139 -26.07 7.86 12.80
N MET A 140 -25.20 8.10 11.81
CA MET A 140 -24.66 9.44 11.56
C MET A 140 -25.75 10.43 11.19
N LYS A 141 -26.68 10.08 10.31
CA LYS A 141 -27.82 10.94 9.89
C LYS A 141 -28.74 11.31 11.07
N GLU A 142 -29.05 10.35 11.95
CA GLU A 142 -29.88 10.59 13.13
C GLU A 142 -29.19 11.54 14.15
N LEU A 143 -27.86 11.59 14.15
CA LEU A 143 -27.06 12.52 14.96
C LEU A 143 -26.74 13.84 14.24
N GLY A 144 -27.40 14.12 13.08
CA GLY A 144 -27.16 15.33 12.31
C GLY A 144 -25.79 15.40 11.61
N ILE A 145 -25.09 14.26 11.51
CA ILE A 145 -23.79 14.16 10.84
C ILE A 145 -24.03 13.73 9.38
N LYS A 146 -23.51 14.49 8.43
CA LYS A 146 -23.55 14.11 7.00
C LYS A 146 -22.53 13.01 6.72
N PRO A 147 -22.94 11.78 6.36
CA PRO A 147 -22.01 10.71 6.03
C PRO A 147 -21.22 11.02 4.77
N ILE A 148 -19.92 10.70 4.77
CA ILE A 148 -19.05 10.75 3.59
C ILE A 148 -18.45 9.37 3.40
N ILE A 149 -18.94 8.65 2.38
CA ILE A 149 -18.41 7.33 2.01
C ILE A 149 -17.31 7.52 0.97
N LYS A 150 -16.09 7.18 1.32
CA LYS A 150 -14.92 7.29 0.43
C LYS A 150 -13.93 6.16 0.71
N PRO A 151 -13.07 5.79 -0.28
CA PRO A 151 -12.02 4.81 -0.07
C PRO A 151 -10.88 5.38 0.78
N ILE A 152 -10.23 4.51 1.54
CA ILE A 152 -8.96 4.81 2.25
C ILE A 152 -7.79 4.52 1.31
N ARG A 153 -6.80 5.42 1.29
CA ARG A 153 -5.54 5.24 0.56
C ARG A 153 -4.45 4.58 1.42
N GLY A 154 -4.82 3.62 2.25
CA GLY A 154 -3.96 2.89 3.18
C GLY A 154 -4.58 1.57 3.56
N GLY A 155 -4.05 0.94 4.59
CA GLY A 155 -4.61 -0.20 5.28
C GLY A 155 -5.12 0.19 6.66
N THR A 156 -5.99 -0.63 7.24
CA THR A 156 -6.53 -0.47 8.59
C THR A 156 -6.66 -1.84 9.24
N ASP A 157 -6.84 -1.88 10.54
CA ASP A 157 -7.15 -3.13 11.25
C ASP A 157 -8.43 -3.77 10.73
N GLY A 158 -9.41 -2.95 10.31
CA GLY A 158 -10.66 -3.40 9.71
C GLY A 158 -10.45 -4.26 8.47
N CYS A 159 -9.46 -3.96 7.62
CA CYS A 159 -9.19 -4.81 6.47
C CYS A 159 -8.60 -6.17 6.87
N GLN A 160 -7.76 -6.22 7.91
CA GLN A 160 -7.23 -7.48 8.44
C GLN A 160 -8.34 -8.33 9.08
N LEU A 161 -9.21 -7.71 9.89
CA LEU A 161 -10.34 -8.38 10.52
C LEU A 161 -11.32 -8.93 9.48
N SER A 162 -11.59 -8.16 8.42
CA SER A 162 -12.48 -8.57 7.34
C SER A 162 -12.01 -9.86 6.66
N TYR A 163 -10.71 -10.01 6.44
CA TYR A 163 -10.14 -11.25 5.88
C TYR A 163 -9.99 -12.39 6.88
N LYS A 164 -10.18 -12.12 8.18
CA LYS A 164 -10.29 -13.16 9.24
C LYS A 164 -11.74 -13.60 9.50
N GLY A 165 -12.70 -13.14 8.70
CA GLY A 165 -14.10 -13.53 8.79
C GLY A 165 -15.00 -12.55 9.56
N LEU A 166 -14.47 -11.39 9.97
CA LEU A 166 -15.24 -10.31 10.60
C LEU A 166 -15.24 -9.07 9.68
N PRO A 167 -16.22 -8.91 8.78
CA PRO A 167 -16.37 -7.71 7.97
C PRO A 167 -16.42 -6.46 8.85
N CYS A 168 -15.40 -5.59 8.73
CA CYS A 168 -15.20 -4.50 9.67
C CYS A 168 -14.90 -3.18 8.92
N PRO A 169 -15.93 -2.47 8.41
CA PRO A 169 -15.75 -1.15 7.83
C PRO A 169 -15.36 -0.13 8.91
N ASN A 170 -14.68 0.94 8.49
CA ASN A 170 -14.23 1.97 9.41
C ASN A 170 -15.22 3.14 9.49
N ILE A 171 -15.42 3.67 10.68
CA ILE A 171 -16.04 4.96 10.93
C ILE A 171 -14.95 6.03 11.16
N PHE A 172 -15.32 7.28 11.28
CA PHE A 172 -14.37 8.37 11.51
C PHE A 172 -13.87 8.37 12.97
N ALA A 173 -12.60 8.71 13.14
CA ALA A 173 -12.02 9.10 14.43
C ALA A 173 -11.98 10.62 14.61
N GLY A 174 -12.02 11.36 13.50
CA GLY A 174 -11.92 12.83 13.49
C GLY A 174 -10.50 13.36 13.68
N GLY A 175 -9.48 12.53 13.49
CA GLY A 175 -8.08 12.92 13.58
C GLY A 175 -7.61 13.74 12.38
N HIS A 176 -6.53 14.49 12.59
CA HIS A 176 -5.87 15.30 11.60
C HIS A 176 -4.36 15.07 11.59
N ASN A 177 -3.70 15.33 10.46
CA ASN A 177 -2.25 15.23 10.27
C ASN A 177 -1.69 13.83 10.61
N PHE A 178 -2.44 12.76 10.29
CA PHE A 178 -2.05 11.38 10.55
C PHE A 178 -0.61 11.09 10.14
N HIS A 179 0.15 10.42 11.02
CA HIS A 179 1.58 10.12 10.89
C HIS A 179 2.49 11.34 10.86
N GLY A 180 1.96 12.53 11.10
CA GLY A 180 2.70 13.77 11.14
C GLY A 180 3.17 14.15 12.56
N LYS A 181 4.18 15.01 12.66
CA LYS A 181 4.68 15.53 13.94
C LYS A 181 3.60 16.26 14.76
N TYR A 182 2.60 16.82 14.08
CA TYR A 182 1.50 17.59 14.66
C TYR A 182 0.16 16.85 14.50
N GLU A 183 0.17 15.53 14.68
CA GLU A 183 -1.05 14.73 14.69
C GLU A 183 -1.90 15.08 15.92
N TYR A 184 -3.20 15.25 15.71
CA TYR A 184 -4.13 15.57 16.80
C TYR A 184 -5.55 15.11 16.46
N VAL A 185 -6.39 15.01 17.49
CA VAL A 185 -7.84 14.82 17.37
C VAL A 185 -8.55 15.85 18.23
N PRO A 186 -9.53 16.63 17.69
CA PRO A 186 -10.36 17.52 18.47
C PRO A 186 -11.25 16.73 19.45
N VAL A 187 -11.45 17.28 20.66
CA VAL A 187 -12.31 16.64 21.69
C VAL A 187 -13.73 16.45 21.18
N GLU A 188 -14.28 17.45 20.48
CA GLU A 188 -15.62 17.40 19.90
C GLU A 188 -15.77 16.25 18.87
N SER A 189 -14.72 15.95 18.12
CA SER A 189 -14.70 14.82 17.18
C SER A 189 -14.71 13.48 17.92
N MET A 190 -13.99 13.38 19.05
CA MET A 190 -14.01 12.18 19.91
C MET A 190 -15.41 11.93 20.48
N VAL A 191 -16.07 12.98 20.99
CA VAL A 191 -17.44 12.90 21.49
C VAL A 191 -18.38 12.43 20.40
N LYS A 192 -18.31 13.02 19.20
CA LYS A 192 -19.14 12.63 18.06
C LYS A 192 -18.89 11.20 17.59
N ALA A 193 -17.65 10.74 17.58
CA ALA A 193 -17.34 9.35 17.25
C ALA A 193 -17.94 8.39 18.27
N THR A 194 -17.89 8.71 19.56
CA THR A 194 -18.51 7.92 20.64
C THR A 194 -20.03 7.88 20.48
N GLU A 195 -20.69 9.03 20.25
CA GLU A 195 -22.13 9.10 20.01
C GLU A 195 -22.57 8.20 18.85
N VAL A 196 -21.80 8.18 17.75
CA VAL A 196 -22.06 7.33 16.58
C VAL A 196 -21.94 5.85 16.93
N ILE A 197 -20.93 5.45 17.71
CA ILE A 197 -20.76 4.05 18.16
C ILE A 197 -21.95 3.60 18.98
N VAL A 198 -22.38 4.40 19.96
CA VAL A 198 -23.56 4.11 20.80
C VAL A 198 -24.82 3.99 19.93
N LYS A 199 -25.01 4.92 19.00
CA LYS A 199 -26.16 4.90 18.09
C LYS A 199 -26.19 3.68 17.17
N ILE A 200 -25.04 3.24 16.65
CA ILE A 200 -24.91 1.99 15.88
C ILE A 200 -25.38 0.80 16.74
N ALA A 201 -24.92 0.71 17.99
CA ALA A 201 -25.32 -0.35 18.90
C ALA A 201 -26.83 -0.36 19.15
N GLU A 202 -27.46 0.81 19.42
CA GLU A 202 -28.91 0.96 19.60
C GLU A 202 -29.69 0.47 18.36
N ILE A 203 -29.31 0.93 17.16
CA ILE A 203 -29.97 0.54 15.89
C ILE A 203 -29.83 -0.97 15.67
N THR A 204 -28.67 -1.54 15.97
CA THR A 204 -28.43 -2.97 15.80
C THR A 204 -29.29 -3.80 16.75
N ALA A 205 -29.36 -3.42 18.01
CA ALA A 205 -30.17 -4.11 19.03
C ALA A 205 -31.67 -4.08 18.71
N THR A 206 -32.18 -3.02 18.09
CA THR A 206 -33.61 -2.91 17.72
C THR A 206 -33.99 -3.70 16.48
N LYS A 207 -33.01 -4.02 15.60
CA LYS A 207 -33.23 -4.87 14.39
C LYS A 207 -33.25 -6.37 14.69
N THR A 208 -32.78 -6.78 15.85
CA THR A 208 -32.68 -8.19 16.26
C THR A 208 -33.92 -8.68 17.02
N LYS A 209 -34.93 -7.83 17.21
CA LYS A 209 -36.24 -8.15 17.70
C LYS A 209 -37.25 -8.22 16.56
#